data_95b0fa5ea000c8e2e469b3ecf298fdcc
#
_entry.id   95b0fa5ea000c8e2e469b3ecf298fdcc
#
_cell.length_a   1.000
_cell.length_b   1.000
_cell.length_c   1.000
_cell.angle_alpha   90.00
_cell.angle_beta   90.00
_cell.angle_gamma   90.00
#
_symmetry.space_group_name_H-M   'P 1'
#
loop_
_entity.id
_entity.type
_entity.pdbx_description
1 polymer ?
#
loop_
_entity_poly.entity_id
_entity_poly.type
_entity_poly.pdbx_seq_one_letter_code
_entity_poly.pdbx_strand_id
1 'polypeptide(L)'
;PGGPYMSTYYATKAYVTSLTTAIHGELRDLKSNVHISMLCPGPVDTNFNNVANVKFALSGIPADYCAYYALCKMFTGKLTIVPTFTMKAGVFGSRFLPRQVLAFMTGHQQKKKTDNI
;
A
#
# COMPACT_ATOMS: atom_id res chain seq x y z
N PRO A 1 -6.97 -4.99 -3.77
CA PRO A 1 -7.29 -6.23 -4.47
C PRO A 1 -6.32 -7.34 -4.07
N GLY A 2 -6.82 -8.57 -3.96
CA GLY A 2 -5.99 -9.73 -3.71
C GLY A 2 -5.12 -10.06 -4.94
N GLY A 3 -3.96 -10.65 -4.71
CA GLY A 3 -3.06 -11.09 -5.76
C GLY A 3 -2.73 -12.57 -5.62
N PRO A 4 -2.68 -13.32 -6.73
CA PRO A 4 -2.17 -14.68 -6.73
C PRO A 4 -0.73 -14.74 -6.19
N TYR A 5 -0.34 -15.90 -5.68
CA TYR A 5 0.99 -16.22 -5.13
C TYR A 5 1.38 -15.51 -3.83
N MET A 6 0.62 -14.52 -3.36
CA MET A 6 0.82 -13.84 -2.08
C MET A 6 -0.52 -13.55 -1.39
N SER A 7 -1.46 -14.48 -1.48
CA SER A 7 -2.83 -14.29 -1.02
C SER A 7 -2.93 -13.92 0.46
N THR A 8 -2.20 -14.60 1.32
CA THR A 8 -2.18 -14.32 2.77
C THR A 8 -1.65 -12.91 3.05
N TYR A 9 -0.56 -12.51 2.39
CA TYR A 9 0.00 -11.17 2.54
C TYR A 9 -1.01 -10.09 2.14
N TYR A 10 -1.66 -10.23 0.99
CA TYR A 10 -2.66 -9.27 0.54
C TYR A 10 -3.90 -9.26 1.43
N ALA A 11 -4.31 -10.42 1.95
CA ALA A 11 -5.44 -10.51 2.87
C ALA A 11 -5.17 -9.76 4.18
N THR A 12 -3.98 -9.94 4.77
CA THR A 12 -3.59 -9.23 5.99
C THR A 12 -3.49 -7.72 5.77
N LYS A 13 -2.95 -7.29 4.63
CA LYS A 13 -2.89 -5.86 4.29
C LYS A 13 -4.27 -5.26 4.05
N ALA A 14 -5.18 -5.99 3.42
CA ALA A 14 -6.57 -5.55 3.24
C ALA A 14 -7.30 -5.44 4.58
N TYR A 15 -7.05 -6.37 5.51
CA TYR A 15 -7.58 -6.31 6.87
C TYR A 15 -7.15 -5.02 7.57
N VAL A 16 -5.87 -4.70 7.59
CA VAL A 16 -5.35 -3.47 8.22
C VAL A 16 -5.96 -2.22 7.61
N THR A 17 -6.10 -2.19 6.28
CA THR A 17 -6.73 -1.06 5.57
C THR A 17 -8.19 -0.87 5.99
N SER A 18 -8.96 -1.95 6.05
CA SER A 18 -10.37 -1.91 6.46
C SER A 18 -10.52 -1.50 7.92
N LEU A 19 -9.69 -2.06 8.81
CA LEU A 19 -9.68 -1.72 10.23
C LEU A 19 -9.35 -0.22 10.45
N THR A 20 -8.32 0.29 9.80
CA THR A 20 -7.94 1.71 9.92
C THR A 20 -9.04 2.64 9.43
N THR A 21 -9.73 2.27 8.35
CA THR A 21 -10.84 3.05 7.82
C THR A 21 -12.03 3.06 8.78
N ALA A 22 -12.35 1.93 9.40
CA ALA A 22 -13.40 1.83 10.41
C ALA A 22 -13.10 2.69 11.64
N ILE A 23 -11.90 2.56 12.21
CA ILE A 23 -11.46 3.36 13.36
C ILE A 23 -11.50 4.87 13.04
N HIS A 24 -11.08 5.25 11.82
CA HIS A 24 -11.18 6.65 11.41
C HIS A 24 -12.62 7.17 11.43
N GLY A 25 -13.58 6.35 10.97
CA GLY A 25 -15.00 6.67 11.03
C GLY A 25 -15.49 6.84 12.48
N GLU A 26 -15.16 5.91 13.35
CA GLU A 26 -15.52 5.94 14.77
C GLU A 26 -14.95 7.18 15.49
N LEU A 27 -13.68 7.50 15.29
CA LEU A 27 -13.04 8.68 15.87
C LEU A 27 -13.70 9.98 15.41
N ARG A 28 -14.10 10.05 14.14
CA ARG A 28 -14.86 11.20 13.61
C ARG A 28 -16.23 11.33 14.27
N ASP A 29 -16.97 10.24 14.39
CA ASP A 29 -18.31 10.24 14.97
C ASP A 29 -18.26 10.62 16.48
N LEU A 30 -17.22 10.20 17.17
CA LEU A 30 -16.93 10.59 18.55
C LEU A 30 -16.39 12.02 18.70
N LYS A 31 -16.19 12.74 17.59
CA LYS A 31 -15.55 14.07 17.58
C LYS A 31 -14.20 14.10 18.31
N SER A 32 -13.46 13.01 18.21
CA SER A 32 -12.15 12.85 18.85
C SER A 32 -11.08 13.70 18.17
N ASN A 33 -10.15 14.22 18.97
CA ASN A 33 -8.95 14.90 18.47
C ASN A 33 -7.83 13.93 18.07
N VAL A 34 -8.05 12.63 18.25
CA VAL A 34 -7.09 11.60 17.80
C VAL A 34 -7.23 11.38 16.32
N HIS A 35 -6.09 11.37 15.62
CA HIS A 35 -6.03 11.09 14.20
C HIS A 35 -5.37 9.72 13.95
N ILE A 36 -5.91 8.99 12.99
CA ILE A 36 -5.32 7.76 12.49
C ILE A 36 -5.03 7.92 11.00
N SER A 37 -3.89 7.39 10.56
CA SER A 37 -3.47 7.41 9.16
C SER A 37 -2.90 6.07 8.76
N MET A 38 -3.04 5.70 7.49
CA MET A 38 -2.39 4.52 6.92
C MET A 38 -1.38 4.94 5.87
N LEU A 39 -0.17 4.42 5.99
CA LEU A 39 0.87 4.59 5.00
C LEU A 39 0.79 3.44 3.98
N CYS A 40 0.60 3.80 2.72
CA CYS A 40 0.57 2.88 1.58
C CYS A 40 1.77 3.20 0.67
N PRO A 41 3.00 2.87 1.08
CA PRO A 41 4.17 3.11 0.26
C PRO A 41 4.16 2.14 -0.91
N GLY A 42 4.75 2.57 -2.01
CA GLY A 42 5.18 1.64 -3.04
C GLY A 42 6.43 0.87 -2.56
N PRO A 43 7.27 0.43 -3.48
CA PRO A 43 8.56 -0.13 -3.12
C PRO A 43 9.37 0.90 -2.32
N VAL A 44 9.85 0.50 -1.14
CA VAL A 44 10.75 1.30 -0.30
C VAL A 44 12.07 0.57 -0.24
N ASP A 45 13.15 1.33 -0.35
CA ASP A 45 14.50 0.77 -0.35
C ASP A 45 14.89 0.38 1.09
N THR A 46 14.61 -0.86 1.42
CA THR A 46 14.85 -1.48 2.73
C THR A 46 15.35 -2.90 2.55
N ASN A 47 15.80 -3.52 3.63
CA ASN A 47 16.23 -4.93 3.62
C ASN A 47 15.07 -5.94 3.44
N PHE A 48 13.82 -5.48 3.39
CA PHE A 48 12.64 -6.34 3.22
C PHE A 48 12.73 -7.17 1.93
N ASN A 49 13.23 -6.60 0.84
CA ASN A 49 13.35 -7.29 -0.44
C ASN A 49 14.26 -8.52 -0.36
N ASN A 50 15.34 -8.41 0.43
CA ASN A 50 16.29 -9.51 0.65
C ASN A 50 15.66 -10.59 1.54
N VAL A 51 14.99 -10.19 2.62
CA VAL A 51 14.36 -11.11 3.57
C VAL A 51 13.18 -11.85 2.95
N ALA A 52 12.34 -11.14 2.19
CA ALA A 52 11.17 -11.71 1.53
C ALA A 52 11.49 -12.37 0.17
N ASN A 53 12.74 -12.32 -0.27
CA ASN A 53 13.20 -12.82 -1.56
C ASN A 53 12.34 -12.33 -2.74
N VAL A 54 12.04 -11.03 -2.76
CA VAL A 54 11.18 -10.38 -3.75
C VAL A 54 11.95 -9.30 -4.48
N LYS A 55 11.87 -9.31 -5.82
CA LYS A 55 12.39 -8.21 -6.66
C LYS A 55 11.24 -7.32 -7.12
N PHE A 56 11.34 -6.03 -6.89
CA PHE A 56 10.38 -5.06 -7.41
C PHE A 56 10.80 -4.54 -8.78
N ALA A 57 9.82 -4.42 -9.68
CA ALA A 57 10.04 -3.86 -11.03
C ALA A 57 10.22 -2.34 -11.02
N LEU A 58 9.85 -1.67 -9.93
CA LEU A 58 9.98 -0.22 -9.75
C LEU A 58 11.09 0.08 -8.77
N SER A 59 11.82 1.17 -9.03
CA SER A 59 12.80 1.69 -8.07
C SER A 59 12.13 2.06 -6.75
N GLY A 60 12.74 1.63 -5.64
CA GLY A 60 12.28 2.01 -4.31
C GLY A 60 12.56 3.48 -4.02
N ILE A 61 11.80 4.06 -3.10
CA ILE A 61 12.12 5.38 -2.53
C ILE A 61 12.95 5.19 -1.26
N PRO A 62 13.84 6.15 -0.90
CA PRO A 62 14.58 6.09 0.35
C PRO A 62 13.64 5.98 1.55
N ALA A 63 14.02 5.16 2.54
CA ALA A 63 13.18 4.90 3.72
C ALA A 63 12.98 6.15 4.60
N ASP A 64 14.00 6.97 4.74
CA ASP A 64 13.97 8.23 5.48
C ASP A 64 13.00 9.25 4.84
N TYR A 65 13.05 9.37 3.52
CA TYR A 65 12.10 10.21 2.78
C TYR A 65 10.66 9.71 2.97
N CYS A 66 10.44 8.40 2.86
CA CYS A 66 9.13 7.80 3.05
C CYS A 66 8.58 8.10 4.45
N ALA A 67 9.40 7.95 5.49
CA ALA A 67 9.03 8.22 6.87
C ALA A 67 8.72 9.70 7.09
N TYR A 68 9.57 10.59 6.61
CA TYR A 68 9.38 12.05 6.73
C TYR A 68 8.07 12.48 6.03
N TYR A 69 7.87 12.04 4.81
CA TYR A 69 6.64 12.35 4.06
C TYR A 69 5.40 11.84 4.79
N ALA A 70 5.45 10.62 5.32
CA ALA A 70 4.35 10.01 6.05
C ALA A 70 3.97 10.84 7.29
N LEU A 71 4.96 11.24 8.09
CA LEU A 71 4.74 12.05 9.28
C LEU A 71 4.14 13.42 8.93
N CYS A 72 4.70 14.11 7.93
CA CYS A 72 4.16 15.40 7.49
C CYS A 72 2.69 15.30 7.06
N LYS A 73 2.33 14.24 6.32
CA LYS A 73 0.95 14.04 5.86
C LYS A 73 0.01 13.58 6.97
N MET A 74 0.50 12.80 7.93
CA MET A 74 -0.24 12.40 9.11
C MET A 74 -0.68 13.64 9.92
N PHE A 75 0.23 14.58 10.16
CA PHE A 75 -0.08 15.83 10.85
C PHE A 75 -1.05 16.74 10.10
N THR A 76 -1.23 16.55 8.80
CA THR A 76 -2.29 17.24 8.02
C THR A 76 -3.65 16.53 8.08
N GLY A 77 -3.78 15.46 8.84
CA GLY A 77 -5.03 14.70 9.02
C GLY A 77 -5.42 13.81 7.83
N LYS A 78 -4.48 13.46 6.94
CA LYS A 78 -4.76 12.56 5.82
C LYS A 78 -4.89 11.13 6.29
N LEU A 79 -5.99 10.45 5.93
CA LEU A 79 -6.21 9.04 6.24
C LEU A 79 -5.26 8.14 5.43
N THR A 80 -5.21 8.32 4.13
CA THR A 80 -4.36 7.50 3.25
C THR A 80 -3.18 8.31 2.73
N ILE A 81 -1.97 7.84 3.00
CA ILE A 81 -0.72 8.48 2.62
C ILE A 81 -0.01 7.63 1.60
N VAL A 82 0.19 8.17 0.40
CA VAL A 82 0.90 7.51 -0.71
C VAL A 82 2.06 8.42 -1.13
N PRO A 83 3.32 8.04 -0.85
CA PRO A 83 4.47 8.92 -1.02
C PRO A 83 4.83 9.23 -2.48
N THR A 84 4.53 8.32 -3.40
CA THR A 84 4.95 8.43 -4.81
C THR A 84 3.80 8.76 -5.74
N PHE A 85 4.04 9.66 -6.70
CA PHE A 85 3.05 10.05 -7.71
C PHE A 85 2.64 8.88 -8.61
N THR A 86 3.58 8.02 -8.98
CA THR A 86 3.32 6.80 -9.77
C THR A 86 2.37 5.86 -9.06
N MET A 87 2.52 5.69 -7.74
CA MET A 87 1.61 4.89 -6.94
C MET A 87 0.23 5.54 -6.78
N LYS A 88 0.18 6.88 -6.64
CA LYS A 88 -1.09 7.62 -6.63
C LYS A 88 -1.85 7.45 -7.94
N ALA A 89 -1.17 7.55 -9.07
CA ALA A 89 -1.76 7.33 -10.39
C ALA A 89 -2.24 5.88 -10.55
N GLY A 90 -1.48 4.89 -10.08
CA GLY A 90 -1.88 3.48 -10.09
C GLY A 90 -3.12 3.20 -9.24
N VAL A 91 -3.18 3.74 -8.03
CA VAL A 91 -4.35 3.61 -7.14
C VAL A 91 -5.58 4.29 -7.76
N PHE A 92 -5.41 5.47 -8.33
CA PHE A 92 -6.50 6.17 -9.01
C PHE A 92 -7.00 5.39 -10.23
N GLY A 93 -6.09 4.90 -11.08
CA GLY A 93 -6.43 4.10 -12.26
C GLY A 93 -7.10 2.77 -11.90
N SER A 94 -6.72 2.14 -10.80
CA SER A 94 -7.31 0.87 -10.34
C SER A 94 -8.79 0.98 -9.95
N ARG A 95 -9.28 2.17 -9.66
CA ARG A 95 -10.71 2.40 -9.35
C ARG A 95 -11.62 2.23 -10.57
N PHE A 96 -11.08 2.38 -11.77
CA PHE A 96 -11.83 2.26 -13.02
C PHE A 96 -11.79 0.83 -13.61
N LEU A 97 -10.97 -0.07 -13.05
CA LEU A 97 -10.82 -1.43 -13.55
C LEU A 97 -11.61 -2.43 -12.69
N PRO A 98 -12.28 -3.43 -13.29
CA PRO A 98 -12.91 -4.52 -12.56
C PRO A 98 -11.87 -5.28 -11.71
N ARG A 99 -12.30 -5.76 -10.53
CA ARG A 99 -11.43 -6.51 -9.60
C ARG A 99 -10.74 -7.71 -10.25
N GLN A 100 -11.43 -8.38 -11.17
CA GLN A 100 -10.91 -9.54 -11.89
C GLN A 100 -9.72 -9.18 -12.80
N VAL A 101 -9.81 -8.05 -13.51
CA VAL A 101 -8.72 -7.54 -14.36
C VAL A 101 -7.52 -7.13 -13.52
N LEU A 102 -7.74 -6.48 -12.38
CA LEU A 102 -6.68 -6.11 -11.45
C LEU A 102 -5.98 -7.35 -10.87
N ALA A 103 -6.72 -8.38 -10.50
CA ALA A 103 -6.17 -9.64 -10.00
C ALA A 103 -5.33 -10.35 -11.08
N PHE A 104 -5.79 -10.36 -12.33
CA PHE A 104 -5.05 -10.93 -13.45
C PHE A 104 -3.74 -10.18 -13.72
N MET A 105 -3.78 -8.85 -13.79
CA MET A 105 -2.59 -8.00 -13.99
C MET A 105 -1.58 -8.18 -12.84
N THR A 106 -2.05 -8.20 -11.60
CA THR A 106 -1.20 -8.41 -10.42
C THR A 106 -0.59 -9.80 -10.43
N GLY A 107 -1.36 -10.82 -10.79
CA GLY A 107 -0.89 -12.21 -10.90
C GLY A 107 0.20 -12.37 -11.94
N HIS A 108 0.05 -11.75 -13.10
CA HIS A 108 1.07 -11.79 -14.16
C HIS A 108 2.38 -11.13 -13.72
N GLN A 109 2.33 -10.00 -13.03
CA GLN A 109 3.51 -9.36 -12.47
C GLN A 109 4.18 -10.19 -11.37
N GLN A 110 3.40 -10.84 -10.51
CA GLN A 110 3.92 -11.69 -9.43
C GLN A 110 4.62 -12.94 -10.00
N LYS A 111 4.01 -13.61 -10.98
CA LYS A 111 4.60 -14.77 -11.65
C LYS A 111 5.97 -14.43 -12.26
N LYS A 112 6.06 -13.29 -12.94
CA LYS A 112 7.30 -12.80 -13.54
C LYS A 112 8.41 -12.52 -12.50
N LYS A 113 8.02 -12.21 -11.24
CA LYS A 113 8.97 -12.01 -10.14
C LYS A 113 9.47 -13.33 -9.56
N THR A 114 8.63 -14.35 -9.52
CA THR A 114 8.95 -15.67 -8.96
C THR A 114 9.80 -16.49 -9.91
N ASP A 115 9.57 -16.39 -11.22
CA ASP A 115 10.31 -17.13 -12.25
C ASP A 115 11.76 -16.62 -12.45
N ASN A 116 12.12 -15.47 -11.86
CA ASN A 116 13.47 -14.90 -11.89
C ASN A 116 14.28 -15.18 -10.59
N ILE A 117 13.78 -16.06 -9.76
CA ILE A 117 14.47 -16.57 -8.58
C ILE A 117 14.96 -17.99 -8.84
#